data_6c5a0f12039b4de00d7f70711bec509b
#
_entry.id   6c5a0f12039b4de00d7f70711bec509b
#
_cell.length_a   1.000
_cell.length_b   1.000
_cell.length_c   1.000
_cell.angle_alpha   90.00
_cell.angle_beta   90.00
_cell.angle_gamma   90.00
#
_symmetry.space_group_name_H-M   'P 1'
#
loop_
_entity.id
_entity.type
_entity.pdbx_description
1 polymer ?
#
loop_
_entity_poly.entity_id
_entity_poly.type
_entity_poly.pdbx_seq_one_letter_code
_entity_poly.pdbx_strand_id
1 'polypeptide(L)'
;MSNNASFTPPSLLLSTIGLSLATFMQVLDTTIANVALPTISGNLGVSSEQGTWVITSFAVSNAIALPLTGWLSRRFGEVKLFLWATMLFVLASFLCGISTSMPELIGFRVLQGLVAGPLYPMTQTLLIAVYPPARRGMALALLAMVTVVAPIAGPILGGWITDSYSWPWIFFINVPIGIFAVMVVRQQLKARPVVTSRQPMDYVGLITLIIGVGALQVILDKGNDLDWFESNFIMIGALISVVALAVFVIWEMTDGHPVVNLRLFAYRNFRIGTIVLVGGYAGFFGINLILPQWLQTQMGYTATWAGLAVAPIGILPVLMSPFVGKYAHKFDLRLLAGLAFLAIGLSCFMRAGFTNQVDFQHIALVQLFMGIGVALFFMPTLSILMSDLPPHQIADGAGLATFLRTLGGSFAASLTTWIWIRRADQHHAYLSESISTFEPATRETIHQLGGASTPVYAQLDQILTSQAYMLSTVDYFTLLGWAFMGLILLVWLAKPPFAAKAGPAASGH
;
A
#
# COMPACT_ATOMS: atom_id res chain seq x y z
N MET A 1 24.78 -25.50 39.57
CA MET A 1 23.68 -24.56 39.83
C MET A 1 23.06 -24.21 38.49
N SER A 2 22.02 -24.96 38.10
CA SER A 2 21.29 -24.71 36.85
C SER A 2 20.33 -23.53 37.07
N ASN A 3 20.62 -22.40 36.45
CA ASN A 3 19.74 -21.25 36.40
C ASN A 3 18.48 -21.64 35.60
N ASN A 4 17.47 -22.19 36.24
CA ASN A 4 16.12 -22.30 35.71
C ASN A 4 15.55 -20.88 35.58
N ALA A 5 15.93 -20.12 34.56
CA ALA A 5 15.21 -18.94 34.18
C ALA A 5 13.81 -19.42 33.76
N SER A 6 12.82 -19.16 34.58
CA SER A 6 11.42 -19.46 34.31
C SER A 6 11.03 -18.89 32.98
N PHE A 7 10.78 -19.76 32.00
CA PHE A 7 10.30 -19.39 30.68
C PHE A 7 8.88 -18.83 30.83
N THR A 8 8.78 -17.52 30.94
CA THR A 8 7.48 -16.85 30.84
C THR A 8 7.08 -16.82 29.36
N PRO A 9 5.96 -17.47 28.99
CA PRO A 9 5.51 -17.44 27.61
C PRO A 9 5.25 -15.97 27.19
N PRO A 10 5.58 -15.60 25.95
CA PRO A 10 5.41 -14.23 25.48
C PRO A 10 3.94 -13.80 25.59
N SER A 11 3.70 -12.61 26.12
CA SER A 11 2.37 -12.02 26.13
C SER A 11 1.91 -11.76 24.70
N LEU A 12 0.80 -12.40 24.28
CA LEU A 12 0.23 -12.19 22.94
C LEU A 12 -0.10 -10.71 22.71
N LEU A 13 -0.65 -10.05 23.72
CA LEU A 13 -1.02 -8.63 23.60
C LEU A 13 0.20 -7.74 23.41
N LEU A 14 1.23 -7.86 24.25
CA LEU A 14 2.43 -7.03 24.16
C LEU A 14 3.20 -7.31 22.87
N SER A 15 3.33 -8.59 22.47
CA SER A 15 3.96 -8.94 21.21
C SER A 15 3.23 -8.31 20.02
N THR A 16 1.88 -8.37 20.03
CA THR A 16 1.07 -7.76 18.98
C THR A 16 1.23 -6.25 18.93
N ILE A 17 1.19 -5.57 20.08
CA ILE A 17 1.38 -4.12 20.16
C ILE A 17 2.76 -3.74 19.60
N GLY A 18 3.84 -4.37 20.06
CA GLY A 18 5.20 -4.04 19.62
C GLY A 18 5.41 -4.27 18.10
N LEU A 19 4.96 -5.41 17.59
CA LEU A 19 5.07 -5.75 16.17
C LEU A 19 4.19 -4.85 15.30
N SER A 20 2.95 -4.59 15.72
CA SER A 20 2.01 -3.76 14.97
C SER A 20 2.40 -2.28 14.98
N LEU A 21 2.97 -1.76 16.08
CA LEU A 21 3.46 -0.38 16.14
C LEU A 21 4.59 -0.10 15.16
N ALA A 22 5.55 -1.03 14.99
CA ALA A 22 6.61 -0.87 14.00
C ALA A 22 6.05 -0.83 12.57
N THR A 23 5.06 -1.68 12.27
CA THR A 23 4.37 -1.65 10.98
C THR A 23 3.55 -0.38 10.80
N PHE A 24 2.82 0.04 11.85
CA PHE A 24 2.07 1.29 11.84
C PHE A 24 2.98 2.48 11.52
N MET A 25 4.10 2.58 12.21
CA MET A 25 5.12 3.61 12.00
C MET A 25 5.62 3.61 10.54
N GLN A 26 5.96 2.45 9.98
CA GLN A 26 6.43 2.32 8.61
C GLN A 26 5.36 2.73 7.59
N VAL A 27 4.10 2.31 7.77
CA VAL A 27 3.02 2.65 6.84
C VAL A 27 2.60 4.12 7.00
N LEU A 28 2.59 4.63 8.23
CA LEU A 28 2.35 6.05 8.50
C LEU A 28 3.38 6.94 7.78
N ASP A 29 4.67 6.59 7.87
CA ASP A 29 5.77 7.33 7.26
C ASP A 29 5.62 7.48 5.74
N THR A 30 5.05 6.48 5.05
CA THR A 30 4.80 6.55 3.61
C THR A 30 3.74 7.59 3.22
N THR A 31 2.80 7.88 4.10
CA THR A 31 1.66 8.75 3.81
C THR A 31 1.78 10.13 4.43
N ILE A 32 2.44 10.24 5.58
CA ILE A 32 2.64 11.50 6.29
C ILE A 32 3.54 12.47 5.50
N ALA A 33 4.56 11.94 4.81
CA ALA A 33 5.48 12.74 4.00
C ALA A 33 4.80 13.40 2.80
N ASN A 34 3.75 12.77 2.24
CA ASN A 34 3.03 13.31 1.07
C ASN A 34 2.39 14.68 1.37
N VAL A 35 1.82 14.84 2.55
CA VAL A 35 1.15 16.08 2.96
C VAL A 35 2.15 17.19 3.27
N ALA A 36 3.31 16.83 3.83
CA ALA A 36 4.36 17.78 4.17
C ALA A 36 5.21 18.23 2.97
N LEU A 37 5.06 17.58 1.80
CA LEU A 37 5.91 17.80 0.64
C LEU A 37 6.01 19.26 0.18
N PRO A 38 4.92 20.04 0.05
CA PRO A 38 5.01 21.45 -0.33
C PRO A 38 5.83 22.27 0.66
N THR A 39 5.66 22.02 1.96
CA THR A 39 6.40 22.70 3.02
C THR A 39 7.88 22.31 3.02
N ILE A 40 8.21 21.04 2.81
CA ILE A 40 9.58 20.54 2.68
C ILE A 40 10.26 21.21 1.49
N SER A 41 9.62 21.20 0.31
CA SER A 41 10.16 21.81 -0.91
C SER A 41 10.41 23.31 -0.74
N GLY A 42 9.43 24.02 -0.17
CA GLY A 42 9.56 25.45 0.11
C GLY A 42 10.69 25.78 1.10
N ASN A 43 10.80 25.02 2.19
CA ASN A 43 11.85 25.24 3.21
C ASN A 43 13.26 24.89 2.72
N LEU A 44 13.39 23.89 1.85
CA LEU A 44 14.67 23.49 1.27
C LEU A 44 15.01 24.25 -0.03
N GLY A 45 14.14 25.16 -0.49
CA GLY A 45 14.37 26.04 -1.65
C GLY A 45 14.43 25.28 -2.98
N VAL A 46 13.62 24.23 -3.14
CA VAL A 46 13.57 23.39 -4.33
C VAL A 46 12.19 23.42 -5.00
N SER A 47 12.11 23.07 -6.28
CA SER A 47 10.84 22.94 -6.97
C SER A 47 10.00 21.79 -6.40
N SER A 48 8.66 21.87 -6.57
CA SER A 48 7.75 20.79 -6.17
C SER A 48 8.11 19.48 -6.85
N GLU A 49 8.55 19.52 -8.11
CA GLU A 49 9.00 18.35 -8.86
C GLU A 49 10.23 17.69 -8.23
N GLN A 50 11.22 18.49 -7.81
CA GLN A 50 12.38 17.99 -7.07
C GLN A 50 11.98 17.43 -5.70
N GLY A 51 10.99 18.02 -5.05
CA GLY A 51 10.43 17.56 -3.78
C GLY A 51 9.86 16.16 -3.84
N THR A 52 9.26 15.75 -4.97
CA THR A 52 8.66 14.40 -5.10
C THR A 52 9.69 13.28 -4.90
N TRP A 53 10.99 13.55 -5.13
CA TRP A 53 12.05 12.57 -4.89
C TRP A 53 12.15 12.11 -3.44
N VAL A 54 11.64 12.88 -2.49
CA VAL A 54 11.56 12.47 -1.06
C VAL A 54 10.67 11.23 -0.91
N ILE A 55 9.60 11.14 -1.70
CA ILE A 55 8.66 10.01 -1.70
C ILE A 55 9.20 8.89 -2.58
N THR A 56 9.60 9.21 -3.80
CA THR A 56 10.09 8.26 -4.81
C THR A 56 11.30 7.48 -4.31
N SER A 57 12.29 8.15 -3.70
CA SER A 57 13.50 7.50 -3.20
C SER A 57 13.22 6.46 -2.10
N PHE A 58 12.29 6.77 -1.20
CA PHE A 58 11.82 5.81 -0.20
C PHE A 58 11.08 4.64 -0.85
N ALA A 59 10.14 4.91 -1.76
CA ALA A 59 9.33 3.88 -2.41
C ALA A 59 10.19 2.91 -3.23
N VAL A 60 11.14 3.42 -4.01
CA VAL A 60 12.10 2.63 -4.80
C VAL A 60 12.93 1.72 -3.90
N SER A 61 13.57 2.28 -2.89
CA SER A 61 14.45 1.53 -1.98
C SER A 61 13.68 0.51 -1.14
N ASN A 62 12.47 0.84 -0.71
CA ASN A 62 11.58 -0.09 -0.02
C ASN A 62 11.15 -1.25 -0.92
N ALA A 63 10.77 -0.97 -2.18
CA ALA A 63 10.40 -1.99 -3.15
C ALA A 63 11.55 -2.98 -3.44
N ILE A 64 12.79 -2.48 -3.52
CA ILE A 64 13.99 -3.31 -3.69
C ILE A 64 14.24 -4.21 -2.45
N ALA A 65 14.04 -3.68 -1.24
CA ALA A 65 14.34 -4.41 -0.01
C ALA A 65 13.28 -5.47 0.37
N LEU A 66 12.04 -5.30 -0.08
CA LEU A 66 10.94 -6.22 0.24
C LEU A 66 11.21 -7.68 -0.13
N PRO A 67 11.61 -8.02 -1.37
CA PRO A 67 11.83 -9.41 -1.77
C PRO A 67 13.06 -10.03 -1.09
N LEU A 68 14.01 -9.22 -0.62
CA LEU A 68 15.19 -9.68 0.12
C LEU A 68 14.85 -10.19 1.53
N THR A 69 13.66 -9.92 2.03
CA THR A 69 13.25 -10.23 3.40
C THR A 69 13.44 -11.70 3.75
N GLY A 70 13.09 -12.60 2.85
CA GLY A 70 13.24 -14.05 3.05
C GLY A 70 14.71 -14.46 3.23
N TRP A 71 15.60 -14.01 2.35
CA TRP A 71 17.04 -14.27 2.45
C TRP A 71 17.64 -13.67 3.74
N LEU A 72 17.29 -12.41 4.04
CA LEU A 72 17.74 -11.71 5.25
C LEU A 72 17.28 -12.44 6.53
N SER A 73 16.03 -12.92 6.55
CA SER A 73 15.49 -13.65 7.71
C SER A 73 16.18 -14.99 7.95
N ARG A 74 16.53 -15.72 6.89
CA ARG A 74 17.32 -16.95 6.98
C ARG A 74 18.75 -16.67 7.44
N ARG A 75 19.35 -15.58 7.00
CA ARG A 75 20.75 -15.20 7.32
C ARG A 75 20.92 -14.73 8.75
N PHE A 76 20.03 -13.86 9.24
CA PHE A 76 20.16 -13.17 10.52
C PHE A 76 19.19 -13.67 11.61
N GLY A 77 18.16 -14.41 11.19
CA GLY A 77 17.04 -14.82 12.04
C GLY A 77 15.94 -13.74 12.10
N GLU A 78 14.69 -14.19 12.18
CA GLU A 78 13.48 -13.34 12.05
C GLU A 78 13.45 -12.21 13.09
N VAL A 79 13.66 -12.54 14.38
CA VAL A 79 13.59 -11.56 15.48
C VAL A 79 14.71 -10.53 15.38
N LYS A 80 15.94 -10.98 15.09
CA LYS A 80 17.09 -10.07 14.95
C LYS A 80 16.88 -9.13 13.77
N LEU A 81 16.45 -9.66 12.61
CA LEU A 81 16.17 -8.85 11.44
C LEU A 81 15.13 -7.77 11.75
N PHE A 82 14.01 -8.14 12.40
CA PHE A 82 12.99 -7.17 12.79
C PHE A 82 13.54 -6.07 13.71
N LEU A 83 14.28 -6.45 14.75
CA LEU A 83 14.84 -5.48 15.71
C LEU A 83 15.84 -4.53 15.05
N TRP A 84 16.74 -5.06 14.19
CA TRP A 84 17.71 -4.25 13.47
C TRP A 84 17.03 -3.33 12.45
N ALA A 85 16.09 -3.85 11.67
CA ALA A 85 15.32 -3.07 10.70
C ALA A 85 14.57 -1.92 11.38
N THR A 86 13.90 -2.18 12.51
CA THR A 86 13.18 -1.14 13.27
C THR A 86 14.15 -0.10 13.84
N MET A 87 15.28 -0.51 14.43
CA MET A 87 16.25 0.43 15.00
C MET A 87 16.92 1.30 13.93
N LEU A 88 17.31 0.70 12.80
CA LEU A 88 17.88 1.43 11.67
C LEU A 88 16.87 2.35 11.01
N PHE A 89 15.57 1.95 10.97
CA PHE A 89 14.49 2.82 10.52
C PHE A 89 14.35 4.06 11.42
N VAL A 90 14.41 3.87 12.74
CA VAL A 90 14.40 4.97 13.72
C VAL A 90 15.59 5.92 13.49
N LEU A 91 16.79 5.36 13.30
CA LEU A 91 17.97 6.15 13.02
C LEU A 91 17.84 6.93 11.71
N ALA A 92 17.43 6.26 10.63
CA ALA A 92 17.24 6.91 9.33
C ALA A 92 16.15 8.00 9.41
N SER A 93 15.06 7.75 10.15
CA SER A 93 14.01 8.73 10.39
C SER A 93 14.54 9.97 11.14
N PHE A 94 15.34 9.76 12.18
CA PHE A 94 16.01 10.85 12.89
C PHE A 94 16.91 11.66 11.95
N LEU A 95 17.70 10.99 11.11
CA LEU A 95 18.56 11.65 10.11
C LEU A 95 17.74 12.44 9.08
N CYS A 96 16.60 11.94 8.64
CA CYS A 96 15.67 12.71 7.78
C CYS A 96 15.20 14.00 8.46
N GLY A 97 14.89 13.94 9.76
CA GLY A 97 14.42 15.10 10.52
C GLY A 97 15.49 16.17 10.76
N ILE A 98 16.77 15.82 10.74
CA ILE A 98 17.87 16.79 10.90
C ILE A 98 18.51 17.22 9.58
N SER A 99 18.02 16.73 8.43
CA SER A 99 18.56 17.10 7.12
C SER A 99 18.38 18.59 6.83
N THR A 100 19.40 19.18 6.24
CA THR A 100 19.46 20.61 5.93
C THR A 100 19.42 20.90 4.44
N SER A 101 19.50 19.85 3.62
CA SER A 101 19.47 19.96 2.16
C SER A 101 18.64 18.83 1.54
N MET A 102 18.10 19.06 0.33
CA MET A 102 17.33 18.05 -0.40
C MET A 102 18.15 16.78 -0.72
N PRO A 103 19.43 16.84 -1.18
CA PRO A 103 20.22 15.65 -1.42
C PRO A 103 20.45 14.79 -0.15
N GLU A 104 20.66 15.44 1.02
CA GLU A 104 20.79 14.73 2.30
C GLU A 104 19.47 14.00 2.65
N LEU A 105 18.35 14.71 2.55
CA LEU A 105 17.05 14.13 2.82
C LEU A 105 16.76 12.93 1.91
N ILE A 106 17.02 13.05 0.60
CA ILE A 106 16.86 11.95 -0.36
C ILE A 106 17.77 10.76 0.03
N GLY A 107 19.03 11.00 0.36
CA GLY A 107 19.96 9.96 0.80
C GLY A 107 19.46 9.21 2.04
N PHE A 108 18.95 9.94 3.04
CA PHE A 108 18.38 9.33 4.25
C PHE A 108 17.06 8.62 3.98
N ARG A 109 16.26 9.10 3.05
CA ARG A 109 15.03 8.41 2.58
C ARG A 109 15.34 7.10 1.87
N VAL A 110 16.40 7.03 1.06
CA VAL A 110 16.89 5.77 0.48
C VAL A 110 17.26 4.78 1.59
N LEU A 111 18.05 5.21 2.58
CA LEU A 111 18.42 4.37 3.72
C LEU A 111 17.17 3.90 4.49
N GLN A 112 16.25 4.79 4.76
CA GLN A 112 15.02 4.51 5.49
C GLN A 112 14.14 3.49 4.74
N GLY A 113 14.00 3.63 3.41
CA GLY A 113 13.25 2.70 2.57
C GLY A 113 13.87 1.29 2.53
N LEU A 114 15.20 1.20 2.42
CA LEU A 114 15.92 -0.09 2.45
C LEU A 114 15.66 -0.88 3.74
N VAL A 115 15.67 -0.20 4.87
CA VAL A 115 15.44 -0.86 6.16
C VAL A 115 13.96 -1.05 6.49
N ALA A 116 13.07 -0.30 5.86
CA ALA A 116 11.62 -0.45 5.99
C ALA A 116 11.10 -1.74 5.34
N GLY A 117 11.70 -2.19 4.25
CA GLY A 117 11.23 -3.35 3.46
C GLY A 117 10.90 -4.59 4.31
N PRO A 118 11.78 -5.06 5.18
CA PRO A 118 11.52 -6.23 6.00
C PRO A 118 10.44 -6.05 7.10
N LEU A 119 10.06 -4.83 7.50
CA LEU A 119 9.23 -4.61 8.70
C LEU A 119 7.86 -5.27 8.60
N TYR A 120 7.11 -5.01 7.54
CA TYR A 120 5.78 -5.60 7.35
C TYR A 120 5.81 -7.13 7.22
N PRO A 121 6.63 -7.72 6.31
CA PRO A 121 6.70 -9.17 6.19
C PRO A 121 7.17 -9.88 7.47
N MET A 122 8.12 -9.28 8.19
CA MET A 122 8.59 -9.84 9.46
C MET A 122 7.54 -9.73 10.56
N THR A 123 6.80 -8.63 10.63
CA THR A 123 5.64 -8.52 11.53
C THR A 123 4.64 -9.63 11.25
N GLN A 124 4.28 -9.85 9.99
CA GLN A 124 3.36 -10.91 9.59
C GLN A 124 3.87 -12.30 10.01
N THR A 125 5.12 -12.61 9.70
CA THR A 125 5.76 -13.88 10.04
C THR A 125 5.82 -14.11 11.54
N LEU A 126 6.26 -13.11 12.31
CA LEU A 126 6.39 -13.19 13.76
C LEU A 126 5.03 -13.28 14.45
N LEU A 127 4.01 -12.57 13.99
CA LEU A 127 2.64 -12.70 14.51
C LEU A 127 2.08 -14.11 14.27
N ILE A 128 2.21 -14.66 13.06
CA ILE A 128 1.78 -16.04 12.75
C ILE A 128 2.51 -17.05 13.64
N ALA A 129 3.76 -16.79 13.98
CA ALA A 129 4.58 -17.70 14.76
C ALA A 129 4.35 -17.60 16.28
N VAL A 130 3.92 -16.44 16.79
CA VAL A 130 3.61 -16.22 18.22
C VAL A 130 2.20 -16.72 18.54
N TYR A 131 1.27 -16.60 17.61
CA TYR A 131 -0.11 -16.99 17.84
C TYR A 131 -0.34 -18.50 17.66
N PRO A 132 -1.12 -19.14 18.54
CA PRO A 132 -1.58 -20.52 18.35
C PRO A 132 -2.30 -20.68 17.00
N PRO A 133 -2.23 -21.85 16.34
CA PRO A 133 -2.84 -22.07 15.02
C PRO A 133 -4.30 -21.63 14.93
N ALA A 134 -5.10 -21.92 15.96
CA ALA A 134 -6.51 -21.53 16.02
C ALA A 134 -6.77 -20.00 16.08
N ARG A 135 -5.75 -19.20 16.42
CA ARG A 135 -5.85 -17.74 16.56
C ARG A 135 -5.01 -16.96 15.58
N ARG A 136 -4.35 -17.62 14.61
CA ARG A 136 -3.53 -16.94 13.58
C ARG A 136 -4.36 -15.96 12.73
N GLY A 137 -5.62 -16.29 12.47
CA GLY A 137 -6.55 -15.37 11.81
C GLY A 137 -6.73 -14.04 12.57
N MET A 138 -6.75 -14.08 13.90
CA MET A 138 -6.80 -12.86 14.74
C MET A 138 -5.53 -12.01 14.55
N ALA A 139 -4.36 -12.64 14.51
CA ALA A 139 -3.10 -11.94 14.27
C ALA A 139 -3.08 -11.22 12.92
N LEU A 140 -3.52 -11.89 11.85
CA LEU A 140 -3.61 -11.32 10.51
C LEU A 140 -4.67 -10.21 10.41
N ALA A 141 -5.80 -10.36 11.11
CA ALA A 141 -6.84 -9.34 11.17
C ALA A 141 -6.35 -8.06 11.87
N LEU A 142 -5.60 -8.19 12.97
CA LEU A 142 -5.00 -7.05 13.67
C LEU A 142 -3.93 -6.35 12.81
N LEU A 143 -3.11 -7.11 12.09
CA LEU A 143 -2.16 -6.54 11.14
C LEU A 143 -2.87 -5.83 9.99
N ALA A 144 -3.95 -6.40 9.46
CA ALA A 144 -4.77 -5.78 8.42
C ALA A 144 -5.38 -4.44 8.87
N MET A 145 -5.84 -4.36 10.12
CA MET A 145 -6.34 -3.12 10.70
C MET A 145 -5.28 -2.00 10.65
N VAL A 146 -4.03 -2.32 10.97
CA VAL A 146 -2.92 -1.35 10.92
C VAL A 146 -2.72 -0.80 9.51
N THR A 147 -2.80 -1.65 8.47
CA THR A 147 -2.61 -1.23 7.08
C THR A 147 -3.72 -0.33 6.55
N VAL A 148 -4.88 -0.32 7.20
CA VAL A 148 -6.01 0.57 6.86
C VAL A 148 -5.95 1.87 7.66
N VAL A 149 -5.66 1.78 8.96
CA VAL A 149 -5.69 2.95 9.87
C VAL A 149 -4.50 3.88 9.63
N ALA A 150 -3.30 3.33 9.38
CA ALA A 150 -2.11 4.15 9.21
C ALA A 150 -2.16 5.12 8.02
N PRO A 151 -2.62 4.73 6.80
CA PRO A 151 -2.78 5.67 5.69
C PRO A 151 -3.80 6.78 5.95
N ILE A 152 -4.82 6.53 6.75
CA ILE A 152 -5.82 7.53 7.13
C ILE A 152 -5.24 8.52 8.16
N ALA A 153 -4.48 7.97 9.13
CA ALA A 153 -3.84 8.79 10.16
C ALA A 153 -2.73 9.69 9.59
N GLY A 154 -2.06 9.24 8.51
CA GLY A 154 -0.92 9.96 7.91
C GLY A 154 -1.24 11.40 7.51
N PRO A 155 -2.18 11.65 6.61
CA PRO A 155 -2.56 13.01 6.23
C PRO A 155 -3.03 13.87 7.40
N ILE A 156 -3.80 13.31 8.32
CA ILE A 156 -4.34 14.05 9.49
C ILE A 156 -3.19 14.48 10.42
N LEU A 157 -2.34 13.53 10.80
CA LEU A 157 -1.20 13.82 11.68
C LEU A 157 -0.14 14.67 10.97
N GLY A 158 0.12 14.38 9.68
CA GLY A 158 1.10 15.11 8.88
C GLY A 158 0.74 16.58 8.70
N GLY A 159 -0.51 16.87 8.36
CA GLY A 159 -1.01 18.24 8.27
C GLY A 159 -0.91 18.95 9.60
N TRP A 160 -1.46 18.36 10.67
CA TRP A 160 -1.41 18.95 12.01
C TRP A 160 0.02 19.21 12.51
N ILE A 161 0.94 18.25 12.35
CA ILE A 161 2.34 18.39 12.77
C ILE A 161 3.03 19.49 11.97
N THR A 162 2.83 19.50 10.65
CA THR A 162 3.49 20.47 9.76
C THR A 162 3.00 21.89 10.00
N ASP A 163 1.70 22.07 10.24
CA ASP A 163 1.08 23.37 10.50
C ASP A 163 1.37 23.89 11.91
N SER A 164 1.40 22.99 12.93
CA SER A 164 1.52 23.39 14.34
C SER A 164 2.97 23.48 14.83
N TYR A 165 3.90 22.75 14.20
CA TYR A 165 5.31 22.71 14.59
C TYR A 165 6.22 23.01 13.41
N SER A 166 6.71 21.96 12.73
CA SER A 166 7.53 22.04 11.52
C SER A 166 7.62 20.68 10.85
N TRP A 167 7.94 20.64 9.55
CA TRP A 167 8.02 19.39 8.80
C TRP A 167 8.99 18.32 9.37
N PRO A 168 10.16 18.62 10.00
CA PRO A 168 11.03 17.59 10.57
C PRO A 168 10.34 16.69 11.60
N TRP A 169 9.33 17.18 12.30
CA TRP A 169 8.62 16.41 13.32
C TRP A 169 7.84 15.23 12.76
N ILE A 170 7.48 15.23 11.44
CA ILE A 170 6.87 14.05 10.81
C ILE A 170 7.80 12.83 10.83
N PHE A 171 9.12 13.08 10.87
CA PHE A 171 10.14 12.05 10.99
C PHE A 171 10.46 11.75 12.46
N PHE A 172 10.55 12.77 13.32
CA PHE A 172 10.88 12.57 14.72
C PHE A 172 9.82 11.79 15.49
N ILE A 173 8.56 11.82 15.10
CA ILE A 173 7.49 11.03 15.73
C ILE A 173 7.77 9.52 15.67
N ASN A 174 8.51 9.05 14.69
CA ASN A 174 8.90 7.66 14.54
C ASN A 174 9.90 7.21 15.63
N VAL A 175 10.68 8.13 16.18
CA VAL A 175 11.76 7.81 17.13
C VAL A 175 11.22 7.18 18.42
N PRO A 176 10.31 7.82 19.18
CA PRO A 176 9.78 7.23 20.41
C PRO A 176 8.97 5.94 20.14
N ILE A 177 8.20 5.92 19.04
CA ILE A 177 7.37 4.76 18.68
C ILE A 177 8.25 3.54 18.38
N GLY A 178 9.29 3.72 17.55
CA GLY A 178 10.18 2.63 17.16
C GLY A 178 11.05 2.13 18.32
N ILE A 179 11.56 3.02 19.18
CA ILE A 179 12.30 2.61 20.40
C ILE A 179 11.39 1.76 21.31
N PHE A 180 10.16 2.19 21.54
CA PHE A 180 9.19 1.43 22.32
C PHE A 180 8.91 0.06 21.68
N ALA A 181 8.68 -0.01 20.38
CA ALA A 181 8.46 -1.26 19.66
C ALA A 181 9.65 -2.22 19.80
N VAL A 182 10.88 -1.73 19.64
CA VAL A 182 12.11 -2.53 19.85
C VAL A 182 12.22 -3.06 21.25
N MET A 183 11.97 -2.23 22.28
CA MET A 183 12.04 -2.66 23.68
C MET A 183 11.04 -3.79 23.98
N VAL A 184 9.79 -3.60 23.56
CA VAL A 184 8.71 -4.58 23.77
C VAL A 184 9.02 -5.88 23.04
N VAL A 185 9.34 -5.83 21.75
CA VAL A 185 9.59 -7.05 20.95
C VAL A 185 10.84 -7.79 21.46
N ARG A 186 11.91 -7.06 21.79
CA ARG A 186 13.11 -7.66 22.39
C ARG A 186 12.79 -8.41 23.69
N GLN A 187 11.98 -7.81 24.56
CA GLN A 187 11.61 -8.44 25.85
C GLN A 187 10.75 -9.69 25.64
N GLN A 188 9.75 -9.61 24.74
CA GLN A 188 8.78 -10.69 24.50
C GLN A 188 9.36 -11.86 23.71
N LEU A 189 10.24 -11.61 22.75
CA LEU A 189 10.73 -12.62 21.80
C LEU A 189 12.20 -13.02 22.04
N LYS A 190 12.82 -12.59 23.14
CA LYS A 190 14.23 -12.88 23.48
C LYS A 190 14.55 -14.38 23.54
N ALA A 191 13.63 -15.19 24.04
CA ALA A 191 13.83 -16.61 24.26
C ALA A 191 13.51 -17.47 23.01
N ARG A 192 13.12 -16.87 21.89
CA ARG A 192 12.80 -17.61 20.67
C ARG A 192 14.07 -18.16 20.04
N PRO A 193 14.13 -19.46 19.69
CA PRO A 193 15.29 -20.05 19.05
C PRO A 193 15.56 -19.37 17.68
N VAL A 194 16.81 -19.01 17.45
CA VAL A 194 17.25 -18.40 16.20
C VAL A 194 17.67 -19.52 15.24
N VAL A 195 16.86 -19.78 14.25
CA VAL A 195 17.22 -20.70 13.17
C VAL A 195 17.85 -19.87 12.05
N THR A 196 19.14 -20.07 11.79
CA THR A 196 19.87 -19.39 10.72
C THR A 196 20.47 -20.41 9.75
N SER A 197 20.47 -20.06 8.49
CA SER A 197 21.11 -20.81 7.41
C SER A 197 22.05 -19.89 6.65
N ARG A 198 23.33 -20.30 6.53
CA ARG A 198 24.32 -19.55 5.76
C ARG A 198 24.26 -19.98 4.30
N GLN A 199 23.38 -19.36 3.55
CA GLN A 199 23.36 -19.51 2.10
C GLN A 199 24.23 -18.43 1.45
N PRO A 200 24.93 -18.73 0.35
CA PRO A 200 25.66 -17.74 -0.44
C PRO A 200 24.69 -16.65 -0.94
N MET A 201 25.21 -15.46 -1.18
CA MET A 201 24.42 -14.37 -1.74
C MET A 201 24.44 -14.50 -3.27
N ASP A 202 23.27 -14.47 -3.86
CA ASP A 202 23.11 -14.37 -5.30
C ASP A 202 23.25 -12.90 -5.73
N TYR A 203 24.45 -12.54 -6.19
CA TYR A 203 24.74 -11.17 -6.62
C TYR A 203 24.07 -10.84 -7.96
N VAL A 204 23.87 -11.81 -8.84
CA VAL A 204 23.26 -11.57 -10.15
C VAL A 204 21.77 -11.27 -9.96
N GLY A 205 21.07 -12.12 -9.20
CA GLY A 205 19.67 -11.89 -8.85
C GLY A 205 19.50 -10.54 -8.13
N LEU A 206 20.37 -10.21 -7.16
CA LEU A 206 20.31 -8.94 -6.44
C LEU A 206 20.49 -7.72 -7.36
N ILE A 207 21.52 -7.70 -8.20
CA ILE A 207 21.83 -6.56 -9.09
C ILE A 207 20.70 -6.37 -10.11
N THR A 208 20.25 -7.45 -10.73
CA THR A 208 19.16 -7.39 -11.73
C THR A 208 17.84 -6.98 -11.10
N LEU A 209 17.56 -7.40 -9.85
CA LEU A 209 16.41 -6.92 -9.07
C LEU A 209 16.50 -5.41 -8.81
N ILE A 210 17.65 -4.92 -8.32
CA ILE A 210 17.86 -3.50 -8.01
C ILE A 210 17.64 -2.65 -9.26
N ILE A 211 18.25 -3.02 -10.38
CA ILE A 211 18.15 -2.28 -11.64
C ILE A 211 16.70 -2.36 -12.17
N GLY A 212 16.14 -3.56 -12.23
CA GLY A 212 14.84 -3.81 -12.84
C GLY A 212 13.70 -3.15 -12.06
N VAL A 213 13.63 -3.38 -10.75
CA VAL A 213 12.59 -2.80 -9.89
C VAL A 213 12.81 -1.31 -9.68
N GLY A 214 14.07 -0.88 -9.54
CA GLY A 214 14.41 0.54 -9.40
C GLY A 214 13.97 1.34 -10.62
N ALA A 215 14.33 0.90 -11.82
CA ALA A 215 13.90 1.54 -13.06
C ALA A 215 12.36 1.50 -13.20
N LEU A 216 11.73 0.36 -12.93
CA LEU A 216 10.25 0.21 -12.99
C LEU A 216 9.56 1.21 -12.06
N GLN A 217 10.01 1.33 -10.82
CA GLN A 217 9.39 2.24 -9.84
C GLN A 217 9.53 3.70 -10.26
N VAL A 218 10.71 4.10 -10.77
CA VAL A 218 10.94 5.47 -11.29
C VAL A 218 10.03 5.77 -12.49
N ILE A 219 9.87 4.81 -13.41
CA ILE A 219 8.98 4.97 -14.57
C ILE A 219 7.53 5.13 -14.14
N LEU A 220 7.05 4.29 -13.22
CA LEU A 220 5.68 4.35 -12.71
C LEU A 220 5.40 5.67 -11.98
N ASP A 221 6.39 6.20 -11.28
CA ASP A 221 6.27 7.44 -10.52
C ASP A 221 6.31 8.67 -11.43
N LYS A 222 7.21 8.68 -12.44
CA LYS A 222 7.45 9.82 -13.33
C LYS A 222 6.72 9.75 -14.68
N GLY A 223 6.08 8.61 -14.97
CA GLY A 223 5.44 8.40 -16.28
C GLY A 223 4.38 9.44 -16.62
N ASN A 224 3.53 9.79 -15.66
CA ASN A 224 2.48 10.80 -15.88
C ASN A 224 3.05 12.23 -16.01
N ASP A 225 4.16 12.54 -15.33
CA ASP A 225 4.80 13.86 -15.38
C ASP A 225 5.58 14.09 -16.70
N LEU A 226 6.03 12.99 -17.34
CA LEU A 226 6.90 13.00 -18.50
C LEU A 226 6.23 12.44 -19.78
N ASP A 227 4.90 12.44 -19.83
CA ASP A 227 4.10 11.98 -20.97
C ASP A 227 4.44 10.56 -21.46
N TRP A 228 4.80 9.66 -20.50
CA TRP A 228 5.04 8.25 -20.74
C TRP A 228 6.04 7.98 -21.88
N PHE A 229 5.64 7.19 -22.87
CA PHE A 229 6.51 6.76 -23.98
C PHE A 229 6.85 7.85 -25.01
N GLU A 230 6.40 9.08 -24.82
CA GLU A 230 6.87 10.24 -25.59
C GLU A 230 8.23 10.73 -25.07
N SER A 231 8.55 10.42 -23.82
CA SER A 231 9.85 10.74 -23.21
C SER A 231 10.90 9.65 -23.47
N ASN A 232 12.05 10.06 -24.00
CA ASN A 232 13.21 9.16 -24.16
C ASN A 232 13.69 8.59 -22.82
N PHE A 233 13.57 9.37 -21.73
CA PHE A 233 13.93 8.90 -20.40
C PHE A 233 13.07 7.71 -19.97
N ILE A 234 11.75 7.80 -20.17
CA ILE A 234 10.80 6.72 -19.84
C ILE A 234 11.02 5.51 -20.76
N MET A 235 11.23 5.70 -22.05
CA MET A 235 11.50 4.61 -23.01
C MET A 235 12.77 3.83 -22.67
N ILE A 236 13.87 4.53 -22.39
CA ILE A 236 15.15 3.89 -22.02
C ILE A 236 14.99 3.18 -20.68
N GLY A 237 14.38 3.83 -19.69
CA GLY A 237 14.10 3.22 -18.40
C GLY A 237 13.23 1.97 -18.49
N ALA A 238 12.19 1.98 -19.34
CA ALA A 238 11.32 0.84 -19.60
C ALA A 238 12.10 -0.34 -20.20
N LEU A 239 12.94 -0.07 -21.20
CA LEU A 239 13.81 -1.08 -21.78
C LEU A 239 14.76 -1.69 -20.75
N ILE A 240 15.42 -0.85 -19.96
CA ILE A 240 16.31 -1.30 -18.87
C ILE A 240 15.53 -2.16 -17.87
N SER A 241 14.36 -1.71 -17.45
CA SER A 241 13.51 -2.45 -16.49
C SER A 241 13.09 -3.81 -17.03
N VAL A 242 12.56 -3.85 -18.25
CA VAL A 242 12.10 -5.11 -18.89
C VAL A 242 13.25 -6.10 -19.05
N VAL A 243 14.40 -5.64 -19.56
CA VAL A 243 15.56 -6.52 -19.73
C VAL A 243 16.08 -7.02 -18.39
N ALA A 244 16.26 -6.14 -17.40
CA ALA A 244 16.77 -6.52 -16.09
C ALA A 244 15.82 -7.47 -15.36
N LEU A 245 14.49 -7.23 -15.41
CA LEU A 245 13.50 -8.12 -14.80
C LEU A 245 13.38 -9.46 -15.55
N ALA A 246 13.53 -9.48 -16.87
CA ALA A 246 13.56 -10.73 -17.62
C ALA A 246 14.77 -11.59 -17.24
N VAL A 247 15.96 -10.99 -17.16
CA VAL A 247 17.17 -11.65 -16.69
C VAL A 247 16.99 -12.12 -15.24
N PHE A 248 16.46 -11.28 -14.37
CA PHE A 248 16.14 -11.62 -12.98
C PHE A 248 15.26 -12.87 -12.88
N VAL A 249 14.12 -12.90 -13.57
CA VAL A 249 13.18 -14.02 -13.51
C VAL A 249 13.82 -15.33 -14.02
N ILE A 250 14.53 -15.25 -15.17
CA ILE A 250 15.22 -16.42 -15.75
C ILE A 250 16.27 -16.93 -14.77
N TRP A 251 17.07 -16.03 -14.18
CA TRP A 251 18.12 -16.36 -13.23
C TRP A 251 17.57 -17.02 -11.96
N GLU A 252 16.58 -16.39 -11.30
CA GLU A 252 15.96 -16.91 -10.08
C GLU A 252 15.24 -18.25 -10.26
N MET A 253 14.80 -18.57 -11.48
CA MET A 253 14.22 -19.89 -11.79
C MET A 253 15.28 -20.96 -11.98
N THR A 254 16.50 -20.60 -12.38
CA THR A 254 17.58 -21.55 -12.73
C THR A 254 18.61 -21.70 -11.61
N ASP A 255 18.82 -20.67 -10.79
CA ASP A 255 19.80 -20.71 -9.69
C ASP A 255 19.37 -21.67 -8.56
N GLY A 256 20.37 -22.28 -7.92
CA GLY A 256 20.19 -23.22 -6.80
C GLY A 256 19.90 -22.53 -5.46
N HIS A 257 20.29 -21.25 -5.33
CA HIS A 257 20.17 -20.46 -4.08
C HIS A 257 19.57 -19.07 -4.34
N PRO A 258 18.36 -18.99 -4.93
CA PRO A 258 17.76 -17.75 -5.35
C PRO A 258 17.56 -16.80 -4.16
N VAL A 259 17.72 -15.48 -4.40
CA VAL A 259 17.38 -14.44 -3.43
C VAL A 259 15.88 -14.40 -3.22
N VAL A 260 15.11 -14.52 -4.32
CA VAL A 260 13.66 -14.51 -4.32
C VAL A 260 13.13 -15.87 -4.80
N ASN A 261 12.46 -16.58 -3.94
CA ASN A 261 11.96 -17.91 -4.26
C ASN A 261 10.71 -17.86 -5.15
N LEU A 262 10.89 -17.71 -6.46
CA LEU A 262 9.76 -17.72 -7.42
C LEU A 262 9.06 -19.08 -7.53
N ARG A 263 9.69 -20.17 -7.06
CA ARG A 263 9.07 -21.51 -7.06
C ARG A 263 7.84 -21.59 -6.14
N LEU A 264 7.64 -20.59 -5.26
CA LEU A 264 6.42 -20.48 -4.44
C LEU A 264 5.14 -20.39 -5.28
N PHE A 265 5.23 -19.88 -6.52
CA PHE A 265 4.09 -19.86 -7.44
C PHE A 265 3.65 -21.24 -7.93
N ALA A 266 4.43 -22.30 -7.69
CA ALA A 266 4.00 -23.68 -7.90
C ALA A 266 2.87 -24.08 -6.93
N TYR A 267 2.84 -23.50 -5.73
CA TYR A 267 1.74 -23.71 -4.80
C TYR A 267 0.48 -22.98 -5.28
N ARG A 268 -0.61 -23.73 -5.43
CA ARG A 268 -1.85 -23.21 -6.04
C ARG A 268 -2.45 -22.04 -5.24
N ASN A 269 -2.59 -22.22 -3.93
CA ASN A 269 -3.21 -21.19 -3.08
C ASN A 269 -2.31 -19.97 -2.95
N PHE A 270 -0.99 -20.13 -2.94
CA PHE A 270 -0.06 -19.02 -2.98
C PHE A 270 -0.23 -18.20 -4.27
N ARG A 271 -0.24 -18.85 -5.44
CA ARG A 271 -0.40 -18.20 -6.74
C ARG A 271 -1.72 -17.44 -6.83
N ILE A 272 -2.85 -18.10 -6.53
CA ILE A 272 -4.18 -17.51 -6.61
C ILE A 272 -4.33 -16.40 -5.56
N GLY A 273 -3.94 -16.67 -4.31
CA GLY A 273 -4.01 -15.71 -3.22
C GLY A 273 -3.17 -14.45 -3.49
N THR A 274 -2.00 -14.61 -4.13
CA THR A 274 -1.16 -13.46 -4.53
C THR A 274 -1.84 -12.61 -5.62
N ILE A 275 -2.39 -13.23 -6.67
CA ILE A 275 -3.10 -12.51 -7.73
C ILE A 275 -4.29 -11.74 -7.16
N VAL A 276 -5.08 -12.39 -6.30
CA VAL A 276 -6.24 -11.80 -5.63
C VAL A 276 -5.83 -10.68 -4.67
N LEU A 277 -4.74 -10.86 -3.92
CA LEU A 277 -4.20 -9.84 -3.02
C LEU A 277 -3.73 -8.61 -3.78
N VAL A 278 -2.94 -8.81 -4.84
CA VAL A 278 -2.40 -7.72 -5.67
C VAL A 278 -3.51 -6.96 -6.38
N GLY A 279 -4.43 -7.67 -7.04
CA GLY A 279 -5.56 -7.04 -7.75
C GLY A 279 -6.52 -6.30 -6.80
N GLY A 280 -6.86 -6.93 -5.67
CA GLY A 280 -7.72 -6.31 -4.67
C GLY A 280 -7.09 -5.09 -4.00
N TYR A 281 -5.79 -5.16 -3.69
CA TYR A 281 -5.04 -4.03 -3.13
C TYR A 281 -4.86 -2.90 -4.15
N ALA A 282 -4.56 -3.22 -5.40
CA ALA A 282 -4.43 -2.24 -6.48
C ALA A 282 -5.74 -1.44 -6.67
N GLY A 283 -6.89 -2.12 -6.74
CA GLY A 283 -8.18 -1.44 -6.81
C GLY A 283 -8.49 -0.61 -5.57
N PHE A 284 -8.23 -1.16 -4.37
CA PHE A 284 -8.39 -0.43 -3.11
C PHE A 284 -7.52 0.83 -3.07
N PHE A 285 -6.25 0.73 -3.49
CA PHE A 285 -5.32 1.85 -3.51
C PHE A 285 -5.79 2.93 -4.49
N GLY A 286 -6.23 2.55 -5.69
CA GLY A 286 -6.74 3.47 -6.69
C GLY A 286 -7.99 4.25 -6.22
N ILE A 287 -8.93 3.59 -5.51
CA ILE A 287 -10.08 4.28 -4.90
C ILE A 287 -9.61 5.35 -3.91
N ASN A 288 -8.65 4.99 -3.04
CA ASN A 288 -8.14 5.90 -2.02
C ASN A 288 -7.25 7.02 -2.59
N LEU A 289 -6.80 6.90 -3.83
CA LEU A 289 -6.08 7.95 -4.55
C LEU A 289 -7.05 8.95 -5.21
N ILE A 290 -7.99 8.45 -6.02
CA ILE A 290 -8.87 9.30 -6.83
C ILE A 290 -9.91 10.03 -6.01
N LEU A 291 -10.52 9.38 -5.03
CA LEU A 291 -11.63 9.99 -4.30
C LEU A 291 -11.21 11.29 -3.56
N PRO A 292 -10.14 11.33 -2.75
CA PRO A 292 -9.68 12.57 -2.14
C PRO A 292 -9.22 13.61 -3.15
N GLN A 293 -8.59 13.18 -4.25
CA GLN A 293 -8.11 14.08 -5.30
C GLN A 293 -9.29 14.76 -6.00
N TRP A 294 -10.31 14.00 -6.39
CA TRP A 294 -11.54 14.53 -7.00
C TRP A 294 -12.26 15.51 -6.05
N LEU A 295 -12.41 15.17 -4.76
CA LEU A 295 -13.02 16.05 -3.76
C LEU A 295 -12.29 17.39 -3.63
N GLN A 296 -10.97 17.38 -3.65
CA GLN A 296 -10.17 18.60 -3.51
C GLN A 296 -10.13 19.44 -4.79
N THR A 297 -9.94 18.79 -5.96
CA THR A 297 -9.71 19.51 -7.21
C THR A 297 -11.01 19.93 -7.90
N GLN A 298 -12.09 19.15 -7.75
CA GLN A 298 -13.34 19.35 -8.49
C GLN A 298 -14.52 19.78 -7.59
N MET A 299 -14.52 19.35 -6.33
CA MET A 299 -15.61 19.65 -5.39
C MET A 299 -15.28 20.80 -4.42
N GLY A 300 -14.05 21.36 -4.49
CA GLY A 300 -13.61 22.47 -3.66
C GLY A 300 -13.43 22.13 -2.17
N TYR A 301 -13.32 20.85 -1.82
CA TYR A 301 -13.05 20.41 -0.44
C TYR A 301 -11.61 20.81 -0.05
N THR A 302 -11.44 21.24 1.19
CA THR A 302 -10.10 21.33 1.78
C THR A 302 -9.54 19.92 1.99
N ALA A 303 -8.21 19.77 2.10
CA ALA A 303 -7.58 18.49 2.40
C ALA A 303 -8.15 17.83 3.66
N THR A 304 -8.45 18.64 4.70
CA THR A 304 -9.07 18.16 5.94
C THR A 304 -10.46 17.57 5.71
N TRP A 305 -11.33 18.28 4.97
CA TRP A 305 -12.69 17.80 4.68
C TRP A 305 -12.68 16.58 3.75
N ALA A 306 -11.79 16.53 2.77
CA ALA A 306 -11.60 15.34 1.92
C ALA A 306 -11.14 14.14 2.76
N GLY A 307 -10.19 14.34 3.67
CA GLY A 307 -9.74 13.32 4.61
C GLY A 307 -10.86 12.81 5.53
N LEU A 308 -11.67 13.71 6.09
CA LEU A 308 -12.83 13.37 6.93
C LEU A 308 -13.90 12.60 6.15
N ALA A 309 -14.11 12.92 4.88
CA ALA A 309 -15.06 12.21 4.02
C ALA A 309 -14.61 10.76 3.74
N VAL A 310 -13.30 10.53 3.66
CA VAL A 310 -12.71 9.21 3.43
C VAL A 310 -12.53 8.40 4.72
N ALA A 311 -12.32 9.04 5.86
CA ALA A 311 -12.03 8.40 7.14
C ALA A 311 -13.02 7.30 7.59
N PRO A 312 -14.33 7.36 7.32
CA PRO A 312 -15.28 6.32 7.72
C PRO A 312 -14.97 4.91 7.22
N ILE A 313 -14.15 4.77 6.15
CA ILE A 313 -13.68 3.48 5.65
C ILE A 313 -12.93 2.67 6.72
N GLY A 314 -12.26 3.33 7.67
CA GLY A 314 -11.50 2.67 8.74
C GLY A 314 -12.34 2.19 9.92
N ILE A 315 -13.57 2.69 10.09
CA ILE A 315 -14.40 2.39 11.28
C ILE A 315 -14.75 0.90 11.35
N LEU A 316 -15.33 0.36 10.28
CA LEU A 316 -15.77 -1.03 10.27
C LEU A 316 -14.62 -2.04 10.31
N PRO A 317 -13.50 -1.85 9.60
CA PRO A 317 -12.32 -2.70 9.81
C PRO A 317 -11.84 -2.76 11.26
N VAL A 318 -11.78 -1.63 11.94
CA VAL A 318 -11.38 -1.59 13.36
C VAL A 318 -12.35 -2.38 14.24
N LEU A 319 -13.65 -2.19 14.06
CA LEU A 319 -14.68 -2.86 14.85
C LEU A 319 -14.82 -4.36 14.50
N MET A 320 -14.74 -4.71 13.22
CA MET A 320 -15.01 -6.07 12.73
C MET A 320 -13.79 -6.99 12.76
N SER A 321 -12.56 -6.46 12.66
CA SER A 321 -11.34 -7.30 12.59
C SER A 321 -11.21 -8.31 13.74
N PRO A 322 -11.48 -7.99 15.02
CA PRO A 322 -11.44 -8.97 16.09
C PRO A 322 -12.47 -10.10 15.90
N PHE A 323 -13.67 -9.78 15.40
CA PHE A 323 -14.72 -10.77 15.14
C PHE A 323 -14.36 -11.64 13.94
N VAL A 324 -13.91 -11.04 12.84
CA VAL A 324 -13.43 -11.76 11.66
C VAL A 324 -12.29 -12.69 12.05
N GLY A 325 -11.28 -12.20 12.75
CA GLY A 325 -10.15 -13.02 13.22
C GLY A 325 -10.57 -14.18 14.10
N LYS A 326 -11.59 -14.01 14.97
CA LYS A 326 -12.08 -15.05 15.89
C LYS A 326 -12.95 -16.10 15.19
N TYR A 327 -13.81 -15.68 14.25
CA TYR A 327 -14.86 -16.55 13.70
C TYR A 327 -14.61 -17.00 12.25
N ALA A 328 -13.64 -16.42 11.53
CA ALA A 328 -13.38 -16.75 10.13
C ALA A 328 -13.07 -18.24 9.89
N HIS A 329 -12.49 -18.95 10.88
CA HIS A 329 -12.22 -20.38 10.80
C HIS A 329 -13.48 -21.26 10.70
N LYS A 330 -14.66 -20.69 11.03
CA LYS A 330 -15.96 -21.38 10.92
C LYS A 330 -16.59 -21.26 9.52
N PHE A 331 -16.05 -20.40 8.69
CA PHE A 331 -16.56 -20.11 7.35
C PHE A 331 -15.53 -20.48 6.28
N ASP A 332 -16.00 -20.72 5.07
CA ASP A 332 -15.10 -20.83 3.93
C ASP A 332 -14.44 -19.46 3.65
N LEU A 333 -13.11 -19.42 3.67
CA LEU A 333 -12.37 -18.17 3.47
C LEU A 333 -12.60 -17.57 2.07
N ARG A 334 -12.94 -18.41 1.06
CA ARG A 334 -13.31 -17.93 -0.27
C ARG A 334 -14.61 -17.14 -0.26
N LEU A 335 -15.58 -17.59 0.55
CA LEU A 335 -16.85 -16.89 0.73
C LEU A 335 -16.60 -15.51 1.37
N LEU A 336 -15.79 -15.45 2.43
CA LEU A 336 -15.46 -14.19 3.10
C LEU A 336 -14.75 -13.21 2.18
N ALA A 337 -13.74 -13.69 1.42
CA ALA A 337 -13.04 -12.87 0.43
C ALA A 337 -13.97 -12.46 -0.73
N GLY A 338 -14.85 -13.35 -1.17
CA GLY A 338 -15.86 -13.04 -2.18
C GLY A 338 -16.84 -11.95 -1.73
N LEU A 339 -17.34 -12.02 -0.48
CA LEU A 339 -18.17 -10.99 0.11
C LEU A 339 -17.43 -9.66 0.27
N ALA A 340 -16.11 -9.70 0.57
CA ALA A 340 -15.27 -8.51 0.59
C ALA A 340 -15.25 -7.82 -0.77
N PHE A 341 -14.97 -8.55 -1.84
CA PHE A 341 -14.94 -7.99 -3.19
C PHE A 341 -16.30 -7.53 -3.67
N LEU A 342 -17.36 -8.26 -3.30
CA LEU A 342 -18.74 -7.84 -3.57
C LEU A 342 -19.03 -6.47 -2.91
N ALA A 343 -18.71 -6.30 -1.62
CA ALA A 343 -18.95 -5.06 -0.91
C ALA A 343 -18.13 -3.89 -1.48
N ILE A 344 -16.83 -4.11 -1.80
CA ILE A 344 -16.01 -3.09 -2.42
C ILE A 344 -16.51 -2.75 -3.82
N GLY A 345 -16.86 -3.75 -4.65
CA GLY A 345 -17.37 -3.54 -6.00
C GLY A 345 -18.72 -2.81 -6.00
N LEU A 346 -19.66 -3.18 -5.11
CA LEU A 346 -20.92 -2.44 -4.94
C LEU A 346 -20.66 -0.99 -4.52
N SER A 347 -19.70 -0.75 -3.62
CA SER A 347 -19.33 0.61 -3.23
C SER A 347 -18.77 1.43 -4.39
N CYS A 348 -18.10 0.79 -5.36
CA CYS A 348 -17.67 1.44 -6.60
C CYS A 348 -18.87 1.80 -7.48
N PHE A 349 -19.85 0.90 -7.67
CA PHE A 349 -21.06 1.21 -8.41
C PHE A 349 -21.91 2.29 -7.74
N MET A 350 -21.95 2.35 -6.40
CA MET A 350 -22.59 3.46 -5.69
C MET A 350 -21.91 4.80 -6.01
N ARG A 351 -20.57 4.84 -6.08
CA ARG A 351 -19.80 6.05 -6.47
C ARG A 351 -19.97 6.41 -7.94
N ALA A 352 -20.19 5.42 -8.81
CA ALA A 352 -20.55 5.67 -10.21
C ALA A 352 -21.87 6.45 -10.38
N GLY A 353 -22.71 6.48 -9.35
CA GLY A 353 -23.91 7.32 -9.27
C GLY A 353 -23.68 8.72 -8.67
N PHE A 354 -22.45 9.10 -8.32
CA PHE A 354 -22.18 10.43 -7.78
C PHE A 354 -22.31 11.50 -8.86
N THR A 355 -22.58 12.72 -8.39
CA THR A 355 -22.61 13.95 -9.19
C THR A 355 -21.77 15.03 -8.48
N ASN A 356 -21.49 16.12 -9.16
CA ASN A 356 -20.81 17.28 -8.54
C ASN A 356 -21.64 17.95 -7.41
N GLN A 357 -22.84 17.44 -7.13
CA GLN A 357 -23.72 17.93 -6.05
C GLN A 357 -23.86 16.91 -4.92
N VAL A 358 -23.09 15.81 -4.93
CA VAL A 358 -23.13 14.83 -3.85
C VAL A 358 -22.71 15.46 -2.53
N ASP A 359 -23.49 15.22 -1.48
CA ASP A 359 -23.23 15.74 -0.14
C ASP A 359 -22.20 14.89 0.63
N PHE A 360 -21.61 15.51 1.64
CA PHE A 360 -20.62 14.85 2.51
C PHE A 360 -21.13 13.57 3.15
N GLN A 361 -22.39 13.58 3.61
CA GLN A 361 -22.98 12.42 4.32
C GLN A 361 -23.08 11.20 3.40
N HIS A 362 -23.49 11.42 2.15
CA HIS A 362 -23.59 10.34 1.17
C HIS A 362 -22.21 9.73 0.86
N ILE A 363 -21.18 10.57 0.67
CA ILE A 363 -19.80 10.11 0.46
C ILE A 363 -19.33 9.29 1.66
N ALA A 364 -19.51 9.81 2.88
CA ALA A 364 -19.11 9.16 4.12
C ALA A 364 -19.82 7.80 4.35
N LEU A 365 -21.12 7.70 4.01
CA LEU A 365 -21.88 6.45 4.10
C LEU A 365 -21.39 5.39 3.12
N VAL A 366 -21.06 5.77 1.88
CA VAL A 366 -20.49 4.84 0.90
C VAL A 366 -19.10 4.37 1.35
N GLN A 367 -18.30 5.25 1.97
CA GLN A 367 -17.00 4.87 2.56
C GLN A 367 -17.18 3.92 3.74
N LEU A 368 -18.16 4.18 4.62
CA LEU A 368 -18.48 3.28 5.73
C LEU A 368 -18.88 1.89 5.20
N PHE A 369 -19.74 1.83 4.18
CA PHE A 369 -20.15 0.58 3.54
C PHE A 369 -18.95 -0.17 2.94
N MET A 370 -18.05 0.54 2.25
CA MET A 370 -16.80 -0.03 1.73
C MET A 370 -15.96 -0.65 2.85
N GLY A 371 -16.00 -0.09 4.04
CA GLY A 371 -15.32 -0.60 5.23
C GLY A 371 -15.67 -2.06 5.56
N ILE A 372 -16.89 -2.53 5.23
CA ILE A 372 -17.26 -3.96 5.35
C ILE A 372 -16.34 -4.82 4.48
N GLY A 373 -16.19 -4.43 3.23
CA GLY A 373 -15.33 -5.13 2.27
C GLY A 373 -13.87 -5.15 2.74
N VAL A 374 -13.36 -4.01 3.20
CA VAL A 374 -11.97 -3.90 3.70
C VAL A 374 -11.75 -4.78 4.94
N ALA A 375 -12.72 -4.85 5.86
CA ALA A 375 -12.66 -5.71 7.04
C ALA A 375 -12.56 -7.20 6.69
N LEU A 376 -13.21 -7.61 5.60
CA LEU A 376 -13.26 -9.00 5.14
C LEU A 376 -12.19 -9.36 4.10
N PHE A 377 -11.42 -8.38 3.58
CA PHE A 377 -10.48 -8.60 2.47
C PHE A 377 -9.15 -9.22 2.92
N PHE A 378 -8.41 -8.51 3.79
CA PHE A 378 -7.01 -8.84 4.05
C PHE A 378 -6.82 -10.18 4.74
N MET A 379 -7.55 -10.44 5.83
CA MET A 379 -7.35 -11.63 6.64
C MET A 379 -7.65 -12.93 5.87
N PRO A 380 -8.80 -13.11 5.21
CA PRO A 380 -9.07 -14.32 4.44
C PRO A 380 -8.10 -14.50 3.27
N THR A 381 -7.78 -13.44 2.54
CA THR A 381 -6.86 -13.49 1.40
C THR A 381 -5.45 -13.90 1.81
N LEU A 382 -4.90 -13.30 2.89
CA LEU A 382 -3.59 -13.68 3.44
C LEU A 382 -3.60 -15.11 3.99
N SER A 383 -4.69 -15.55 4.61
CA SER A 383 -4.82 -16.92 5.11
C SER A 383 -4.85 -17.94 3.98
N ILE A 384 -5.58 -17.67 2.89
CA ILE A 384 -5.57 -18.49 1.67
C ILE A 384 -4.15 -18.58 1.10
N LEU A 385 -3.51 -17.44 0.90
CA LEU A 385 -2.17 -17.33 0.32
C LEU A 385 -1.13 -18.16 1.09
N MET A 386 -1.19 -18.14 2.43
CA MET A 386 -0.22 -18.83 3.29
C MET A 386 -0.56 -20.31 3.54
N SER A 387 -1.75 -20.80 3.15
CA SER A 387 -2.28 -22.10 3.55
C SER A 387 -1.47 -23.31 3.04
N ASP A 388 -0.89 -23.20 1.84
CA ASP A 388 -0.12 -24.31 1.23
C ASP A 388 1.37 -24.24 1.59
N LEU A 389 1.84 -23.13 2.19
CA LEU A 389 3.26 -22.93 2.45
C LEU A 389 3.74 -23.71 3.68
N PRO A 390 4.89 -24.40 3.58
CA PRO A 390 5.53 -25.00 4.73
C PRO A 390 6.07 -23.91 5.67
N PRO A 391 6.18 -24.19 6.98
CA PRO A 391 6.56 -23.17 7.99
C PRO A 391 7.86 -22.42 7.69
N HIS A 392 8.85 -23.10 7.10
CA HIS A 392 10.15 -22.50 6.75
C HIS A 392 10.11 -21.56 5.54
N GLN A 393 9.04 -21.57 4.74
CA GLN A 393 8.84 -20.71 3.57
C GLN A 393 7.85 -19.56 3.81
N ILE A 394 7.27 -19.45 5.00
CA ILE A 394 6.29 -18.39 5.31
C ILE A 394 6.93 -17.00 5.18
N ALA A 395 8.17 -16.82 5.62
CA ALA A 395 8.88 -15.55 5.52
C ALA A 395 9.16 -15.14 4.07
N ASP A 396 9.57 -16.11 3.23
CA ASP A 396 9.77 -15.89 1.79
C ASP A 396 8.44 -15.52 1.11
N GLY A 397 7.38 -16.29 1.42
CA GLY A 397 6.04 -16.02 0.90
C GLY A 397 5.48 -14.66 1.32
N ALA A 398 5.66 -14.28 2.59
CA ALA A 398 5.25 -12.98 3.10
C ALA A 398 6.01 -11.83 2.40
N GLY A 399 7.32 -11.98 2.23
CA GLY A 399 8.16 -11.01 1.53
C GLY A 399 7.74 -10.84 0.07
N LEU A 400 7.63 -11.95 -0.66
CA LEU A 400 7.25 -11.95 -2.07
C LEU A 400 5.83 -11.41 -2.29
N ALA A 401 4.85 -11.83 -1.49
CA ALA A 401 3.48 -11.34 -1.59
C ALA A 401 3.38 -9.84 -1.28
N THR A 402 4.12 -9.37 -0.26
CA THR A 402 4.15 -7.94 0.08
C THR A 402 4.82 -7.11 -1.01
N PHE A 403 5.91 -7.62 -1.59
CA PHE A 403 6.59 -6.99 -2.72
C PHE A 403 5.65 -6.80 -3.90
N LEU A 404 4.98 -7.88 -4.34
CA LEU A 404 4.05 -7.83 -5.47
C LEU A 404 2.83 -6.95 -5.18
N ARG A 405 2.32 -6.97 -3.95
CA ARG A 405 1.26 -6.06 -3.51
C ARG A 405 1.70 -4.60 -3.60
N THR A 406 2.93 -4.28 -3.18
CA THR A 406 3.49 -2.91 -3.23
C THR A 406 3.67 -2.46 -4.67
N LEU A 407 4.24 -3.31 -5.53
CA LEU A 407 4.32 -3.05 -6.97
C LEU A 407 2.93 -2.85 -7.59
N GLY A 408 1.96 -3.71 -7.24
CA GLY A 408 0.57 -3.55 -7.68
C GLY A 408 -0.03 -2.21 -7.27
N GLY A 409 0.29 -1.72 -6.07
CA GLY A 409 -0.07 -0.36 -5.62
C GLY A 409 0.57 0.74 -6.46
N SER A 410 1.85 0.62 -6.81
CA SER A 410 2.55 1.58 -7.68
C SER A 410 1.97 1.60 -9.11
N PHE A 411 1.72 0.43 -9.68
CA PHE A 411 1.00 0.32 -10.96
C PHE A 411 -0.40 0.95 -10.87
N ALA A 412 -1.12 0.67 -9.80
CA ALA A 412 -2.45 1.24 -9.59
C ALA A 412 -2.41 2.77 -9.50
N ALA A 413 -1.46 3.34 -8.77
CA ALA A 413 -1.31 4.80 -8.66
C ALA A 413 -1.11 5.43 -10.04
N SER A 414 -0.14 4.92 -10.79
CA SER A 414 0.21 5.43 -12.10
C SER A 414 -0.91 5.27 -13.13
N LEU A 415 -1.45 4.05 -13.24
CA LEU A 415 -2.52 3.73 -14.20
C LEU A 415 -3.83 4.44 -13.86
N THR A 416 -4.17 4.55 -12.58
CA THR A 416 -5.38 5.25 -12.11
C THR A 416 -5.34 6.72 -12.53
N THR A 417 -4.25 7.42 -12.25
CA THR A 417 -4.07 8.83 -12.63
C THR A 417 -4.11 9.00 -14.14
N TRP A 418 -3.42 8.12 -14.88
CA TRP A 418 -3.43 8.16 -16.34
C TRP A 418 -4.82 7.94 -16.93
N ILE A 419 -5.56 6.92 -16.48
CA ILE A 419 -6.94 6.66 -16.94
C ILE A 419 -7.82 7.86 -16.63
N TRP A 420 -7.73 8.40 -15.41
CA TRP A 420 -8.59 9.47 -14.95
C TRP A 420 -8.38 10.76 -15.74
N ILE A 421 -7.13 11.17 -16.00
CA ILE A 421 -6.81 12.36 -16.82
C ILE A 421 -7.22 12.10 -18.27
N ARG A 422 -6.80 10.97 -18.86
CA ARG A 422 -7.06 10.67 -20.27
C ARG A 422 -8.56 10.58 -20.59
N ARG A 423 -9.35 10.01 -19.68
CA ARG A 423 -10.82 9.97 -19.82
C ARG A 423 -11.45 11.36 -19.64
N ALA A 424 -10.91 12.17 -18.73
CA ALA A 424 -11.37 13.54 -18.58
C ALA A 424 -11.13 14.36 -19.85
N ASP A 425 -9.95 14.25 -20.48
CA ASP A 425 -9.64 14.91 -21.75
C ASP A 425 -10.61 14.47 -22.87
N GLN A 426 -10.90 13.17 -22.96
CA GLN A 426 -11.85 12.64 -23.93
C GLN A 426 -13.26 13.20 -23.69
N HIS A 427 -13.73 13.21 -22.45
CA HIS A 427 -15.05 13.77 -22.11
C HIS A 427 -15.09 15.27 -22.33
N HIS A 428 -14.01 16.00 -22.02
CA HIS A 428 -13.91 17.43 -22.27
C HIS A 428 -14.02 17.74 -23.76
N ALA A 429 -13.27 17.01 -24.61
CA ALA A 429 -13.37 17.15 -26.07
C ALA A 429 -14.79 16.87 -26.57
N TYR A 430 -15.42 15.80 -26.08
CA TYR A 430 -16.79 15.42 -26.47
C TYR A 430 -17.85 16.45 -26.05
N LEU A 431 -17.74 16.95 -24.82
CA LEU A 431 -18.64 17.97 -24.30
C LEU A 431 -18.45 19.31 -25.03
N SER A 432 -17.21 19.68 -25.38
CA SER A 432 -16.92 20.92 -26.09
C SER A 432 -17.47 20.96 -27.50
N GLU A 433 -17.60 19.81 -28.18
CA GLU A 433 -18.27 19.74 -29.49
C GLU A 433 -19.74 20.19 -29.46
N SER A 434 -20.41 19.97 -28.34
CA SER A 434 -21.83 20.37 -28.14
C SER A 434 -22.00 21.83 -27.72
N ILE A 435 -20.89 22.53 -27.37
CA ILE A 435 -20.92 23.92 -26.95
C ILE A 435 -20.58 24.83 -28.12
N SER A 436 -21.62 25.36 -28.76
CA SER A 436 -21.49 26.31 -29.87
C SER A 436 -22.23 27.60 -29.53
N THR A 437 -21.65 28.72 -29.96
CA THR A 437 -22.32 30.03 -29.87
C THR A 437 -23.62 30.11 -30.70
N PHE A 438 -23.85 29.13 -31.57
CA PHE A 438 -25.09 29.00 -32.33
C PHE A 438 -26.19 28.24 -31.59
N GLU A 439 -25.82 27.45 -30.54
CA GLU A 439 -26.75 26.72 -29.68
C GLU A 439 -27.50 27.68 -28.75
N PRO A 440 -28.85 27.66 -28.70
CA PRO A 440 -29.62 28.52 -27.83
C PRO A 440 -29.28 28.39 -26.34
N ALA A 441 -29.05 27.15 -25.87
CA ALA A 441 -28.68 26.87 -24.48
C ALA A 441 -27.32 27.46 -24.11
N THR A 442 -26.33 27.37 -25.02
CA THR A 442 -25.01 27.98 -24.82
C THR A 442 -25.08 29.50 -24.75
N ARG A 443 -25.88 30.12 -25.63
CA ARG A 443 -26.11 31.59 -25.61
C ARG A 443 -26.77 32.04 -24.32
N GLU A 444 -27.78 31.33 -23.87
CA GLU A 444 -28.49 31.62 -22.62
C GLU A 444 -27.53 31.53 -21.42
N THR A 445 -26.71 30.46 -21.35
CA THR A 445 -25.71 30.29 -20.30
C THR A 445 -24.66 31.41 -20.32
N ILE A 446 -24.14 31.78 -21.51
CA ILE A 446 -23.21 32.91 -21.65
C ILE A 446 -23.83 34.23 -21.20
N HIS A 447 -25.12 34.44 -21.53
CA HIS A 447 -25.84 35.62 -21.11
C HIS A 447 -26.03 35.66 -19.57
N GLN A 448 -26.38 34.53 -18.95
CA GLN A 448 -26.54 34.42 -17.49
C GLN A 448 -25.21 34.61 -16.75
N LEU A 449 -24.09 34.23 -17.33
CA LEU A 449 -22.76 34.44 -16.77
C LEU A 449 -22.19 35.86 -16.96
N GLY A 450 -22.94 36.78 -17.61
CA GLY A 450 -22.52 38.19 -17.76
C GLY A 450 -22.16 38.59 -19.19
N GLY A 451 -22.51 37.81 -20.20
CA GLY A 451 -22.29 38.12 -21.61
C GLY A 451 -20.98 37.58 -22.19
N ALA A 452 -20.81 37.71 -23.51
CA ALA A 452 -19.64 37.17 -24.23
C ALA A 452 -18.37 37.96 -23.88
N SER A 453 -17.57 37.43 -22.97
CA SER A 453 -16.29 38.00 -22.55
C SER A 453 -15.29 36.88 -22.21
N THR A 454 -13.98 37.18 -22.27
CA THR A 454 -12.93 36.23 -21.95
C THR A 454 -13.08 35.58 -20.56
N PRO A 455 -13.42 36.32 -19.47
CA PRO A 455 -13.68 35.68 -18.18
C PRO A 455 -14.86 34.71 -18.18
N VAL A 456 -15.93 35.00 -18.94
CA VAL A 456 -17.10 34.13 -19.06
C VAL A 456 -16.78 32.86 -19.81
N TYR A 457 -15.98 32.93 -20.87
CA TYR A 457 -15.51 31.72 -21.56
C TYR A 457 -14.60 30.88 -20.67
N ALA A 458 -13.75 31.50 -19.86
CA ALA A 458 -12.92 30.76 -18.89
C ALA A 458 -13.77 30.07 -17.81
N GLN A 459 -14.84 30.71 -17.32
CA GLN A 459 -15.79 30.07 -16.39
C GLN A 459 -16.53 28.90 -17.04
N LEU A 460 -16.94 29.05 -18.30
CA LEU A 460 -17.61 27.99 -19.05
C LEU A 460 -16.68 26.79 -19.22
N ASP A 461 -15.41 27.02 -19.57
CA ASP A 461 -14.39 25.98 -19.70
C ASP A 461 -14.12 25.28 -18.35
N GLN A 462 -14.12 26.03 -17.26
CA GLN A 462 -13.97 25.45 -15.92
C GLN A 462 -15.16 24.55 -15.53
N ILE A 463 -16.39 24.94 -15.88
CA ILE A 463 -17.59 24.12 -15.68
C ILE A 463 -17.49 22.84 -16.51
N LEU A 464 -17.08 22.97 -17.77
CA LEU A 464 -16.90 21.86 -18.70
C LEU A 464 -15.85 20.87 -18.19
N THR A 465 -14.71 21.39 -17.77
CA THR A 465 -13.62 20.61 -17.18
C THR A 465 -14.09 19.86 -15.95
N SER A 466 -14.82 20.52 -15.04
CA SER A 466 -15.37 19.86 -13.84
C SER A 466 -16.34 18.73 -14.20
N GLN A 467 -17.20 18.89 -15.19
CA GLN A 467 -18.10 17.83 -15.66
C GLN A 467 -17.32 16.69 -16.35
N ALA A 468 -16.29 17.00 -17.11
CA ALA A 468 -15.45 16.00 -17.76
C ALA A 468 -14.73 15.12 -16.72
N TYR A 469 -14.16 15.72 -15.66
CA TYR A 469 -13.57 14.98 -14.55
C TYR A 469 -14.60 14.18 -13.76
N MET A 470 -15.84 14.68 -13.62
CA MET A 470 -16.92 13.92 -13.00
C MET A 470 -17.23 12.66 -13.79
N LEU A 471 -17.41 12.76 -15.11
CA LEU A 471 -17.68 11.62 -15.99
C LEU A 471 -16.50 10.62 -15.97
N SER A 472 -15.28 11.12 -16.01
CA SER A 472 -14.08 10.28 -15.86
C SER A 472 -14.07 9.52 -14.53
N THR A 473 -14.51 10.15 -13.45
CA THR A 473 -14.62 9.54 -12.11
C THR A 473 -15.67 8.42 -12.10
N VAL A 474 -16.82 8.64 -12.75
CA VAL A 474 -17.86 7.62 -12.93
C VAL A 474 -17.36 6.42 -13.71
N ASP A 475 -16.69 6.67 -14.85
CA ASP A 475 -16.08 5.61 -15.68
C ASP A 475 -15.08 4.77 -14.89
N TYR A 476 -14.22 5.46 -14.14
CA TYR A 476 -13.19 4.81 -13.33
C TYR A 476 -13.79 3.91 -12.25
N PHE A 477 -14.77 4.39 -11.49
CA PHE A 477 -15.42 3.58 -10.48
C PHE A 477 -16.26 2.44 -11.08
N THR A 478 -16.85 2.64 -12.25
CA THR A 478 -17.55 1.57 -12.98
C THR A 478 -16.57 0.46 -13.39
N LEU A 479 -15.42 0.83 -13.95
CA LEU A 479 -14.34 -0.11 -14.31
C LEU A 479 -13.88 -0.91 -13.09
N LEU A 480 -13.60 -0.24 -11.98
CA LEU A 480 -13.18 -0.90 -10.74
C LEU A 480 -14.27 -1.81 -10.18
N GLY A 481 -15.52 -1.39 -10.24
CA GLY A 481 -16.65 -2.23 -9.82
C GLY A 481 -16.65 -3.57 -10.53
N TRP A 482 -16.52 -3.58 -11.85
CA TRP A 482 -16.41 -4.81 -12.65
C TRP A 482 -15.12 -5.59 -12.38
N ALA A 483 -14.00 -4.91 -12.16
CA ALA A 483 -12.75 -5.57 -11.79
C ALA A 483 -12.89 -6.35 -10.47
N PHE A 484 -13.52 -5.77 -9.44
CA PHE A 484 -13.80 -6.46 -8.17
C PHE A 484 -14.78 -7.64 -8.35
N MET A 485 -15.78 -7.52 -9.21
CA MET A 485 -16.64 -8.66 -9.55
C MET A 485 -15.84 -9.81 -10.19
N GLY A 486 -14.88 -9.50 -11.06
CA GLY A 486 -13.95 -10.48 -11.64
C GLY A 486 -13.06 -11.16 -10.59
N LEU A 487 -12.63 -10.45 -9.55
CA LEU A 487 -11.82 -11.03 -8.47
C LEU A 487 -12.62 -12.06 -7.64
N ILE A 488 -13.95 -11.95 -7.56
CA ILE A 488 -14.80 -12.96 -6.92
C ILE A 488 -14.61 -14.33 -7.61
N LEU A 489 -14.60 -14.35 -8.95
CA LEU A 489 -14.40 -15.59 -9.70
C LEU A 489 -13.02 -16.18 -9.47
N LEU A 490 -11.97 -15.32 -9.39
CA LEU A 490 -10.61 -15.76 -9.18
C LEU A 490 -10.38 -16.38 -7.80
N VAL A 491 -10.99 -15.84 -6.73
CA VAL A 491 -10.80 -16.38 -5.39
C VAL A 491 -11.37 -17.80 -5.24
N TRP A 492 -12.41 -18.15 -6.01
CA TRP A 492 -12.98 -19.51 -6.01
C TRP A 492 -12.09 -20.58 -6.64
N LEU A 493 -11.04 -20.17 -7.35
CA LEU A 493 -10.02 -21.10 -7.86
C LEU A 493 -9.09 -21.63 -6.77
N ALA A 494 -9.04 -21.03 -5.58
CA ALA A 494 -8.29 -21.55 -4.44
C ALA A 494 -8.90 -22.87 -3.92
N LYS A 495 -8.08 -23.77 -3.37
CA LYS A 495 -8.53 -25.08 -2.87
C LYS A 495 -8.40 -25.18 -1.36
N PRO A 496 -9.47 -25.57 -0.63
CA PRO A 496 -9.38 -25.93 0.77
C PRO A 496 -8.53 -27.21 0.97
N PRO A 497 -8.01 -27.52 2.17
CA PRO A 497 -8.20 -26.76 3.43
C PRO A 497 -7.24 -25.56 3.54
N PHE A 498 -7.73 -24.46 4.12
CA PHE A 498 -6.94 -23.23 4.33
C PHE A 498 -6.29 -23.16 5.72
N ALA A 499 -6.21 -24.30 6.43
CA ALA A 499 -5.44 -24.43 7.66
C ALA A 499 -3.98 -24.75 7.30
N ALA A 500 -3.02 -23.99 7.85
CA ALA A 500 -1.62 -24.35 7.75
C ALA A 500 -1.43 -25.80 8.21
N LYS A 501 -0.82 -26.65 7.37
CA LYS A 501 -0.49 -28.03 7.75
C LYS A 501 0.30 -28.00 9.04
N ALA A 502 -0.25 -28.57 10.10
CA ALA A 502 0.51 -28.85 11.31
C ALA A 502 1.69 -29.73 10.86
N GLY A 503 2.92 -29.31 11.14
CA GLY A 503 4.08 -30.17 10.94
C GLY A 503 3.84 -31.48 11.69
N PRO A 504 4.44 -32.61 11.23
CA PRO A 504 4.30 -33.89 11.95
C PRO A 504 4.64 -33.62 13.41
N ALA A 505 3.71 -33.95 14.29
CA ALA A 505 3.98 -33.95 15.72
C ALA A 505 5.23 -34.83 15.91
N ALA A 506 6.29 -34.26 16.49
CA ALA A 506 7.43 -35.04 16.92
C ALA A 506 6.85 -36.09 17.87
N SER A 507 6.70 -37.32 17.34
CA SER A 507 6.37 -38.49 18.14
C SER A 507 7.53 -38.67 19.11
N GLY A 508 7.31 -38.24 20.36
CA GLY A 508 8.22 -38.55 21.45
C GLY A 508 8.36 -40.04 21.57
N HIS A 509 9.57 -40.51 21.50
CA HIS A 509 10.08 -41.70 22.11
C HIS A 509 11.25 -41.32 23.01
#